data_700bdfa0a973e69ed6c5c94d9c44aec4
#
_entry.id   700bdfa0a973e69ed6c5c94d9c44aec4
#
_cell.length_a   1.000
_cell.length_b   1.000
_cell.length_c   1.000
_cell.angle_alpha   90.00
_cell.angle_beta   90.00
_cell.angle_gamma   90.00
#
_symmetry.space_group_name_H-M   'P 1'
#
loop_
_entity.id
_entity.type
_entity.pdbx_description
1 polymer ?
#
loop_
_entity_poly.entity_id
_entity_poly.type
_entity_poly.pdbx_seq_one_letter_code
_entity_poly.pdbx_strand_id
1 'polypeptide(L)'
;MSDPAFPPQAGSTRKKVAFFKQGAFSYTNVRTAEQIRACFPGYEVEEFDVLGDMVHRRPLVRALSIAHTVRLYGRRLLWQRLPLSQASFRTPYLFHRLHELICEHFAPRVHEFAFTFQTQSLFDASIPGVPHFVYTDHTHLANAHYPGFPADELFPQSWVKLEREIYQNARHIFVMSDHVRTSLHDDYGVENSRTSTVNAGSNIDTTPAPLENDGFRNRTIVFIGLDWERKGGPTLLAAFERLRADVPDARLVILGCQPAGLPPGCEAHGRVSREEVKRWLARASLLCLPTRVEPFGIAVVEAFAHRLPVVVSNIGAMPGIVHQGESGLLVPPDDPVALAAALRELITDPEKCQRFGEAGHAHVCKHYTWEAVGAKIRAGIEATLRTPAGA
;
A
#
# COMPACT_ATOMS: atom_id res chain seq x y z
N MET A 1 -20.46 20.42 17.70
CA MET A 1 -19.86 20.32 19.03
C MET A 1 -18.36 20.21 18.79
N SER A 2 -17.63 21.26 19.07
CA SER A 2 -16.17 21.36 18.90
C SER A 2 -15.50 20.44 19.95
N ASP A 3 -14.87 19.37 19.48
CA ASP A 3 -14.07 18.45 20.27
C ASP A 3 -12.88 19.23 20.89
N PRO A 4 -12.59 19.12 22.17
CA PRO A 4 -11.51 19.87 22.79
C PRO A 4 -10.18 19.43 22.16
N ALA A 5 -9.54 20.35 21.46
CA ALA A 5 -8.17 20.20 21.01
C ALA A 5 -7.31 19.72 22.19
N PHE A 6 -6.48 18.69 21.98
CA PHE A 6 -5.57 18.15 22.95
C PHE A 6 -4.74 19.28 23.56
N PRO A 7 -4.88 19.63 24.83
CA PRO A 7 -4.04 20.66 25.41
C PRO A 7 -2.61 20.12 25.38
N PRO A 8 -1.60 20.89 24.94
CA PRO A 8 -0.21 20.52 25.13
C PRO A 8 -0.05 20.21 26.62
N GLN A 9 0.58 19.08 26.95
CA GLN A 9 0.90 18.77 28.33
C GLN A 9 1.52 20.02 28.94
N ALA A 10 0.96 20.51 30.04
CA ALA A 10 1.38 21.74 30.67
C ALA A 10 2.90 21.68 30.93
N GLY A 11 3.68 22.50 30.19
CA GLY A 11 5.14 22.51 30.22
C GLY A 11 5.87 21.98 28.97
N SER A 12 5.19 21.36 27.98
CA SER A 12 5.86 20.90 26.76
C SER A 12 5.98 22.03 25.71
N THR A 13 7.21 22.42 25.39
CA THR A 13 7.54 23.32 24.26
C THR A 13 7.48 22.63 22.91
N ARG A 14 7.26 21.30 22.86
CA ARG A 14 7.25 20.48 21.66
C ARG A 14 5.98 20.73 20.84
N LYS A 15 6.11 21.45 19.74
CA LYS A 15 4.99 21.81 18.86
C LYS A 15 5.14 21.29 17.43
N LYS A 16 6.13 20.42 17.16
CA LYS A 16 6.43 19.92 15.81
C LYS A 16 6.30 18.42 15.71
N VAL A 17 5.98 17.95 14.52
CA VAL A 17 6.02 16.55 14.10
C VAL A 17 7.00 16.44 12.93
N ALA A 18 7.98 15.56 13.02
CA ALA A 18 8.84 15.23 11.88
C ALA A 18 8.23 14.09 11.09
N PHE A 19 7.82 14.36 9.86
CA PHE A 19 7.21 13.38 8.96
C PHE A 19 8.24 12.94 7.91
N PHE A 20 8.65 11.69 7.97
CA PHE A 20 9.64 11.10 7.07
C PHE A 20 8.99 10.24 5.99
N LYS A 21 9.40 10.45 4.74
CA LYS A 21 8.89 9.73 3.58
C LYS A 21 10.01 9.45 2.56
N GLN A 22 9.75 8.48 1.69
CA GLN A 22 10.51 8.27 0.48
C GLN A 22 9.59 8.44 -0.74
N GLY A 23 9.77 9.54 -1.47
CA GLY A 23 9.00 9.84 -2.67
C GLY A 23 7.49 9.88 -2.47
N ALA A 24 6.74 9.66 -3.55
CA ALA A 24 5.28 9.79 -3.53
C ALA A 24 4.52 8.56 -3.04
N PHE A 25 5.10 7.37 -3.17
CA PHE A 25 4.50 6.09 -2.75
C PHE A 25 2.99 5.99 -3.07
N SER A 26 2.65 5.89 -4.34
CA SER A 26 1.25 5.81 -4.81
C SER A 26 0.32 6.89 -4.21
N TYR A 27 0.82 8.09 -3.97
CA TYR A 27 0.13 9.20 -3.29
C TYR A 27 -0.14 8.99 -1.79
N THR A 28 0.12 7.82 -1.25
CA THR A 28 -0.11 7.50 0.16
C THR A 28 0.64 8.44 1.09
N ASN A 29 1.91 8.76 0.75
CA ASN A 29 2.71 9.70 1.56
C ASN A 29 2.08 11.09 1.67
N VAL A 30 1.56 11.63 0.56
CA VAL A 30 0.90 12.94 0.53
C VAL A 30 -0.36 12.93 1.39
N ARG A 31 -1.22 11.94 1.17
CA ARG A 31 -2.48 11.79 1.91
C ARG A 31 -2.24 11.56 3.40
N THR A 32 -1.24 10.74 3.76
CA THR A 32 -0.89 10.53 5.16
C THR A 32 -0.42 11.82 5.83
N ALA A 33 0.45 12.61 5.16
CA ALA A 33 0.89 13.90 5.69
C ALA A 33 -0.28 14.89 5.87
N GLU A 34 -1.23 14.92 4.93
CA GLU A 34 -2.47 15.70 5.04
C GLU A 34 -3.28 15.28 6.28
N GLN A 35 -3.42 13.97 6.50
CA GLN A 35 -4.15 13.46 7.68
C GLN A 35 -3.44 13.77 8.99
N ILE A 36 -2.11 13.65 9.06
CA ILE A 36 -1.36 14.03 10.25
C ILE A 36 -1.58 15.52 10.59
N ARG A 37 -1.57 16.42 9.59
CA ARG A 37 -1.88 17.84 9.80
C ARG A 37 -3.31 18.05 10.28
N ALA A 38 -4.27 17.38 9.67
CA ALA A 38 -5.69 17.50 10.02
C ALA A 38 -5.98 16.97 11.43
N CYS A 39 -5.35 15.86 11.81
CA CYS A 39 -5.53 15.20 13.10
C CYS A 39 -4.80 15.89 14.25
N PHE A 40 -3.72 16.64 13.97
CA PHE A 40 -2.89 17.32 14.96
C PHE A 40 -2.73 18.83 14.65
N PRO A 41 -3.84 19.59 14.61
CA PRO A 41 -3.82 21.00 14.17
C PRO A 41 -3.00 21.92 15.08
N GLY A 42 -2.68 21.49 16.31
CA GLY A 42 -1.81 22.22 17.25
C GLY A 42 -0.32 22.01 17.01
N TYR A 43 0.07 21.21 16.00
CA TYR A 43 1.47 20.89 15.70
C TYR A 43 1.83 21.33 14.29
N GLU A 44 3.05 21.86 14.14
CA GLU A 44 3.66 22.08 12.82
C GLU A 44 4.22 20.75 12.29
N VAL A 45 3.83 20.33 11.09
CA VAL A 45 4.33 19.09 10.44
C VAL A 45 5.43 19.44 9.44
N GLU A 46 6.67 19.15 9.79
CA GLU A 46 7.83 19.28 8.90
C GLU A 46 8.03 17.98 8.13
N GLU A 47 7.96 18.03 6.79
CA GLU A 47 8.16 16.87 5.91
C GLU A 47 9.60 16.77 5.42
N PHE A 48 10.13 15.52 5.43
CA PHE A 48 11.47 15.18 4.96
C PHE A 48 11.40 14.03 3.96
N ASP A 49 11.86 14.27 2.73
CA ASP A 49 12.14 13.19 1.77
C ASP A 49 13.57 12.68 2.01
N VAL A 50 13.66 11.48 2.59
CA VAL A 50 14.96 10.93 3.03
C VAL A 50 15.98 10.77 1.90
N LEU A 51 15.53 10.52 0.66
CA LEU A 51 16.45 10.49 -0.49
C LEU A 51 16.81 11.89 -0.96
N GLY A 52 15.81 12.73 -1.19
CA GLY A 52 16.02 14.09 -1.71
C GLY A 52 16.85 14.94 -0.77
N ASP A 53 16.48 14.95 0.50
CA ASP A 53 17.07 15.85 1.49
C ASP A 53 18.37 15.31 2.11
N MET A 54 18.46 13.99 2.33
CA MET A 54 19.58 13.41 3.08
C MET A 54 20.65 12.77 2.19
N VAL A 55 20.26 12.13 1.08
CA VAL A 55 21.20 11.35 0.24
C VAL A 55 21.62 12.11 -1.03
N HIS A 56 20.66 12.63 -1.80
CA HIS A 56 20.98 13.24 -3.11
C HIS A 56 21.89 14.45 -3.02
N ARG A 57 21.81 15.20 -1.92
CA ARG A 57 22.67 16.36 -1.65
C ARG A 57 24.10 15.99 -1.21
N ARG A 58 24.42 14.68 -1.06
CA ARG A 58 25.71 14.17 -0.58
C ARG A 58 26.33 13.19 -1.58
N PRO A 59 27.10 13.67 -2.56
CA PRO A 59 27.60 12.83 -3.65
C PRO A 59 28.46 11.66 -3.18
N LEU A 60 29.24 11.83 -2.11
CA LEU A 60 30.07 10.76 -1.54
C LEU A 60 29.21 9.64 -0.95
N VAL A 61 28.16 9.98 -0.18
CA VAL A 61 27.22 9.00 0.37
C VAL A 61 26.54 8.21 -0.75
N ARG A 62 26.14 8.91 -1.81
CA ARG A 62 25.53 8.29 -2.99
C ARG A 62 26.50 7.33 -3.69
N ALA A 63 27.74 7.75 -3.93
CA ALA A 63 28.75 6.92 -4.59
C ALA A 63 29.08 5.66 -3.76
N LEU A 64 29.27 5.79 -2.45
CA LEU A 64 29.51 4.67 -1.55
C LEU A 64 28.29 3.74 -1.45
N SER A 65 27.09 4.29 -1.42
CA SER A 65 25.85 3.49 -1.45
C SER A 65 25.78 2.61 -2.70
N ILE A 66 26.10 3.16 -3.88
CA ILE A 66 26.14 2.39 -5.13
C ILE A 66 27.23 1.30 -5.05
N ALA A 67 28.41 1.61 -4.57
CA ALA A 67 29.51 0.64 -4.44
C ALA A 67 29.13 -0.52 -3.50
N HIS A 68 28.53 -0.22 -2.34
CA HIS A 68 28.04 -1.25 -1.41
C HIS A 68 26.89 -2.08 -2.03
N THR A 69 26.00 -1.46 -2.79
CA THR A 69 24.90 -2.15 -3.47
C THR A 69 25.44 -3.13 -4.52
N VAL A 70 26.37 -2.69 -5.36
CA VAL A 70 27.02 -3.56 -6.36
C VAL A 70 27.77 -4.70 -5.69
N ARG A 71 28.49 -4.44 -4.60
CA ARG A 71 29.21 -5.48 -3.86
C ARG A 71 28.27 -6.56 -3.30
N LEU A 72 27.13 -6.17 -2.73
CA LEU A 72 26.20 -7.11 -2.08
C LEU A 72 25.27 -7.81 -3.06
N TYR A 73 24.79 -7.08 -4.05
CA TYR A 73 23.70 -7.52 -4.95
C TYR A 73 24.11 -7.59 -6.42
N GLY A 74 25.39 -7.45 -6.76
CA GLY A 74 25.86 -7.37 -8.15
C GLY A 74 25.36 -8.51 -9.04
N ARG A 75 25.37 -9.74 -8.53
CA ARG A 75 24.80 -10.89 -9.26
C ARG A 75 23.31 -10.71 -9.50
N ARG A 76 22.53 -10.27 -8.51
CA ARG A 76 21.07 -10.05 -8.63
C ARG A 76 20.75 -8.86 -9.53
N LEU A 77 21.56 -7.81 -9.50
CA LEU A 77 21.42 -6.65 -10.40
C LEU A 77 21.58 -7.08 -11.87
N LEU A 78 22.55 -7.96 -12.16
CA LEU A 78 22.86 -8.42 -13.53
C LEU A 78 21.91 -9.51 -14.01
N TRP A 79 21.69 -10.55 -13.21
CA TRP A 79 20.98 -11.76 -13.64
C TRP A 79 19.48 -11.72 -13.34
N GLN A 80 19.06 -11.16 -12.21
CA GLN A 80 17.67 -11.06 -11.81
C GLN A 80 17.05 -9.70 -12.13
N ARG A 81 17.82 -8.78 -12.76
CA ARG A 81 17.37 -7.42 -13.11
C ARG A 81 16.80 -6.64 -11.92
N LEU A 82 17.32 -6.91 -10.71
CA LEU A 82 16.91 -6.20 -9.51
C LEU A 82 17.17 -4.69 -9.68
N PRO A 83 16.19 -3.79 -9.51
CA PRO A 83 16.40 -2.36 -9.66
C PRO A 83 17.39 -1.84 -8.61
N LEU A 84 18.39 -1.06 -9.05
CA LEU A 84 19.40 -0.47 -8.16
C LEU A 84 18.75 0.36 -7.03
N SER A 85 17.71 1.11 -7.34
CA SER A 85 16.94 1.90 -6.37
C SER A 85 16.31 1.02 -5.28
N GLN A 86 15.87 -0.17 -5.63
CA GLN A 86 15.28 -1.11 -4.68
C GLN A 86 16.34 -1.80 -3.81
N ALA A 87 17.51 -2.14 -4.40
CA ALA A 87 18.58 -2.81 -3.71
C ALA A 87 19.35 -1.88 -2.75
N SER A 88 19.52 -0.60 -3.11
CA SER A 88 20.37 0.35 -2.37
C SER A 88 19.87 0.60 -0.94
N PHE A 89 18.58 0.73 -0.73
CA PHE A 89 17.99 0.89 0.61
C PHE A 89 18.21 -0.32 1.51
N ARG A 90 18.41 -1.51 0.93
CA ARG A 90 18.57 -2.77 1.65
C ARG A 90 20.05 -3.12 1.89
N THR A 91 20.92 -2.09 1.93
CA THR A 91 22.33 -2.24 2.29
C THR A 91 22.59 -1.70 3.70
N PRO A 92 23.35 -2.40 4.56
CA PRO A 92 23.70 -1.89 5.88
C PRO A 92 24.35 -0.49 5.84
N TYR A 93 25.17 -0.24 4.83
CA TYR A 93 25.82 1.06 4.68
C TYR A 93 24.80 2.21 4.56
N LEU A 94 23.86 2.12 3.60
CA LEU A 94 22.93 3.23 3.41
C LEU A 94 21.95 3.32 4.58
N PHE A 95 21.50 2.19 5.13
CA PHE A 95 20.60 2.14 6.26
C PHE A 95 21.18 2.91 7.47
N HIS A 96 22.37 2.51 7.94
CA HIS A 96 22.98 3.15 9.10
C HIS A 96 23.40 4.59 8.83
N ARG A 97 23.98 4.86 7.63
CA ARG A 97 24.38 6.23 7.31
C ARG A 97 23.20 7.19 7.21
N LEU A 98 22.05 6.72 6.70
CA LEU A 98 20.84 7.53 6.65
C LEU A 98 20.33 7.83 8.06
N HIS A 99 20.29 6.82 8.93
CA HIS A 99 19.89 7.00 10.34
C HIS A 99 20.83 7.99 11.06
N GLU A 100 22.15 7.86 10.90
CA GLU A 100 23.15 8.81 11.44
C GLU A 100 22.87 10.25 10.97
N LEU A 101 22.66 10.43 9.64
CA LEU A 101 22.37 11.74 9.07
C LEU A 101 21.08 12.37 9.60
N ILE A 102 20.06 11.54 9.84
CA ILE A 102 18.83 11.99 10.50
C ILE A 102 19.12 12.43 11.92
N CYS A 103 19.78 11.58 12.71
CA CYS A 103 20.14 11.92 14.10
C CYS A 103 21.01 13.19 14.19
N GLU A 104 22.05 13.32 13.34
CA GLU A 104 22.90 14.51 13.26
C GLU A 104 22.07 15.79 12.96
N HIS A 105 21.15 15.71 12.00
CA HIS A 105 20.30 16.85 11.61
C HIS A 105 19.36 17.29 12.72
N PHE A 106 18.82 16.35 13.48
CA PHE A 106 17.80 16.64 14.50
C PHE A 106 18.38 16.87 15.90
N ALA A 107 19.63 16.44 16.18
CA ALA A 107 20.23 16.55 17.50
C ALA A 107 20.09 17.94 18.15
N PRO A 108 20.33 19.07 17.44
CA PRO A 108 20.17 20.40 18.05
C PRO A 108 18.72 20.78 18.35
N ARG A 109 17.75 20.11 17.71
CA ARG A 109 16.34 20.49 17.69
C ARG A 109 15.41 19.43 18.28
N VAL A 110 15.95 18.38 18.92
CA VAL A 110 15.17 17.26 19.48
C VAL A 110 14.02 17.73 20.38
N HIS A 111 14.23 18.82 21.13
CA HIS A 111 13.27 19.40 22.06
C HIS A 111 12.04 20.05 21.36
N GLU A 112 12.11 20.34 20.06
CA GLU A 112 11.00 20.91 19.30
C GLU A 112 9.95 19.87 18.91
N PHE A 113 10.33 18.57 18.82
CA PHE A 113 9.50 17.52 18.25
C PHE A 113 8.74 16.71 19.32
N ALA A 114 7.42 16.62 19.16
CA ALA A 114 6.54 15.83 20.02
C ALA A 114 6.67 14.33 19.67
N PHE A 115 6.74 14.03 18.39
CA PHE A 115 6.96 12.69 17.87
C PHE A 115 7.49 12.73 16.43
N THR A 116 8.03 11.61 15.98
CA THR A 116 8.39 11.36 14.59
C THR A 116 7.40 10.37 13.98
N PHE A 117 7.08 10.53 12.72
CA PHE A 117 6.20 9.66 11.96
C PHE A 117 6.86 9.30 10.63
N GLN A 118 7.00 8.02 10.36
CA GLN A 118 7.64 7.50 9.16
C GLN A 118 6.63 6.70 8.33
N THR A 119 6.62 6.92 7.01
CA THR A 119 5.95 6.02 6.07
C THR A 119 6.95 5.06 5.46
N GLN A 120 6.51 3.80 5.25
CA GLN A 120 7.32 2.69 4.75
C GLN A 120 8.38 2.19 5.76
N SER A 121 8.81 0.92 5.58
CA SER A 121 9.82 0.27 6.42
C SER A 121 11.13 0.01 5.67
N LEU A 122 11.64 1.04 4.98
CA LEU A 122 12.89 0.95 4.19
C LEU A 122 14.09 1.65 4.82
N PHE A 123 13.88 2.40 5.88
CA PHE A 123 14.88 3.19 6.62
C PHE A 123 14.41 3.35 8.06
N ASP A 124 15.30 3.72 8.94
CA ASP A 124 14.97 4.06 10.34
C ASP A 124 15.08 5.56 10.55
N ALA A 125 13.95 6.21 10.83
CA ALA A 125 13.89 7.63 11.15
C ALA A 125 13.61 7.89 12.64
N SER A 126 13.87 6.91 13.50
CA SER A 126 13.81 7.11 14.94
C SER A 126 14.86 8.12 15.40
N ILE A 127 14.51 8.94 16.38
CA ILE A 127 15.41 9.94 16.97
C ILE A 127 15.45 9.68 18.49
N PRO A 128 16.63 9.52 19.08
CA PRO A 128 16.72 9.29 20.52
C PRO A 128 15.97 10.32 21.35
N GLY A 129 15.12 9.86 22.26
CA GLY A 129 14.31 10.72 23.13
C GLY A 129 13.04 11.31 22.49
N VAL A 130 12.71 10.96 21.25
CA VAL A 130 11.46 11.34 20.57
C VAL A 130 10.64 10.08 20.27
N PRO A 131 9.37 9.99 20.67
CA PRO A 131 8.49 8.88 20.31
C PRO A 131 8.42 8.69 18.80
N HIS A 132 8.62 7.47 18.32
CA HIS A 132 8.67 7.15 16.89
C HIS A 132 7.50 6.26 16.47
N PHE A 133 6.86 6.59 15.35
CA PHE A 133 5.74 5.87 14.77
C PHE A 133 6.02 5.48 13.33
N VAL A 134 5.65 4.27 12.94
CA VAL A 134 5.81 3.74 11.58
C VAL A 134 4.45 3.42 10.98
N TYR A 135 4.26 3.75 9.72
CA TYR A 135 3.10 3.34 8.92
C TYR A 135 3.57 2.65 7.65
N THR A 136 3.22 1.37 7.50
CA THR A 136 3.71 0.54 6.39
C THR A 136 2.62 -0.32 5.77
N ASP A 137 2.75 -0.57 4.46
CA ASP A 137 1.89 -1.47 3.69
C ASP A 137 2.44 -2.89 3.63
N HIS A 138 3.71 -3.08 3.98
CA HIS A 138 4.38 -4.35 3.76
C HIS A 138 5.56 -4.55 4.73
N THR A 139 5.89 -5.82 4.99
CA THR A 139 7.14 -6.26 5.57
C THR A 139 7.86 -7.15 4.56
N HIS A 140 9.17 -7.24 4.63
CA HIS A 140 9.91 -8.07 3.68
C HIS A 140 9.54 -9.55 3.78
N LEU A 141 9.38 -10.08 4.99
CA LEU A 141 9.06 -11.49 5.20
C LEU A 141 7.61 -11.85 4.86
N ALA A 142 6.69 -10.88 4.81
CA ALA A 142 5.34 -11.12 4.31
C ALA A 142 5.31 -11.66 2.88
N ASN A 143 6.37 -11.43 2.08
CA ASN A 143 6.49 -12.03 0.75
C ASN A 143 6.52 -13.57 0.80
N ALA A 144 7.09 -14.17 1.84
CA ALA A 144 7.13 -15.63 1.99
C ALA A 144 5.74 -16.25 2.23
N HIS A 145 4.75 -15.46 2.59
CA HIS A 145 3.38 -15.90 2.81
C HIS A 145 2.55 -15.95 1.51
N TYR A 146 3.07 -15.39 0.40
CA TYR A 146 2.37 -15.50 -0.88
C TYR A 146 2.65 -16.87 -1.53
N PRO A 147 1.60 -17.57 -2.01
CA PRO A 147 1.77 -18.86 -2.68
C PRO A 147 2.73 -18.76 -3.88
N GLY A 148 3.73 -19.64 -3.92
CA GLY A 148 4.68 -19.69 -5.03
C GLY A 148 5.69 -18.53 -5.09
N PHE A 149 5.80 -17.70 -4.04
CA PHE A 149 6.85 -16.68 -4.00
C PHE A 149 8.23 -17.33 -3.93
N PRO A 150 9.17 -17.00 -4.85
CA PRO A 150 10.48 -17.64 -4.89
C PRO A 150 11.33 -17.22 -3.68
N ALA A 151 11.80 -18.21 -2.91
CA ALA A 151 12.60 -17.95 -1.71
C ALA A 151 13.93 -17.22 -2.01
N ASP A 152 14.49 -17.39 -3.22
CA ASP A 152 15.70 -16.72 -3.70
C ASP A 152 15.47 -15.24 -4.08
N GLU A 153 14.22 -14.82 -4.20
CA GLU A 153 13.86 -13.39 -4.34
C GLU A 153 13.86 -12.65 -3.01
N LEU A 154 13.82 -13.35 -1.89
CA LEU A 154 13.97 -12.71 -0.58
C LEU A 154 15.36 -12.07 -0.44
N PHE A 155 15.39 -10.91 0.17
CA PHE A 155 16.64 -10.26 0.55
C PHE A 155 17.31 -11.02 1.70
N PRO A 156 18.64 -10.96 1.83
CA PRO A 156 19.37 -11.74 2.82
C PRO A 156 19.01 -11.36 4.26
N GLN A 157 19.34 -12.25 5.19
CA GLN A 157 19.09 -12.06 6.64
C GLN A 157 19.67 -10.75 7.20
N SER A 158 20.74 -10.21 6.56
CA SER A 158 21.27 -8.90 6.92
C SER A 158 20.23 -7.78 6.74
N TRP A 159 19.40 -7.84 5.69
CA TRP A 159 18.27 -6.92 5.52
C TRP A 159 17.17 -7.14 6.54
N VAL A 160 16.78 -8.39 6.75
CA VAL A 160 15.73 -8.73 7.75
C VAL A 160 16.08 -8.21 9.15
N LYS A 161 17.38 -8.25 9.53
CA LYS A 161 17.84 -7.67 10.80
C LYS A 161 17.64 -6.16 10.83
N LEU A 162 18.00 -5.45 9.77
CA LEU A 162 17.84 -4.00 9.69
C LEU A 162 16.37 -3.59 9.70
N GLU A 163 15.53 -4.31 8.98
CA GLU A 163 14.08 -4.06 9.00
C GLU A 163 13.50 -4.32 10.39
N ARG A 164 14.00 -5.33 11.11
CA ARG A 164 13.61 -5.59 12.52
C ARG A 164 13.99 -4.43 13.45
N GLU A 165 15.14 -3.78 13.24
CA GLU A 165 15.55 -2.59 14.00
C GLU A 165 14.54 -1.46 13.87
N ILE A 166 13.99 -1.21 12.65
CA ILE A 166 12.93 -0.22 12.43
C ILE A 166 11.72 -0.50 13.36
N TYR A 167 11.28 -1.76 13.40
CA TYR A 167 10.12 -2.16 14.21
C TYR A 167 10.40 -2.13 15.70
N GLN A 168 11.64 -2.43 16.11
CA GLN A 168 12.05 -2.35 17.53
C GLN A 168 12.10 -0.90 18.01
N ASN A 169 12.56 0.03 17.19
CA ASN A 169 12.68 1.45 17.49
C ASN A 169 11.34 2.20 17.41
N ALA A 170 10.34 1.64 16.73
CA ALA A 170 9.01 2.21 16.69
C ALA A 170 8.28 1.99 18.02
N ARG A 171 7.67 3.04 18.56
CA ARG A 171 6.81 2.91 19.74
C ARG A 171 5.45 2.29 19.42
N HIS A 172 4.93 2.55 18.21
CA HIS A 172 3.76 1.89 17.64
C HIS A 172 3.85 1.84 16.12
N ILE A 173 3.32 0.75 15.54
CA ILE A 173 3.35 0.50 14.10
C ILE A 173 1.92 0.42 13.58
N PHE A 174 1.60 1.29 12.65
CA PHE A 174 0.35 1.26 11.91
C PHE A 174 0.55 0.48 10.61
N VAL A 175 -0.37 -0.40 10.29
CA VAL A 175 -0.30 -1.23 9.08
C VAL A 175 -1.55 -1.08 8.23
N MET A 176 -1.38 -1.29 6.91
CA MET A 176 -2.49 -1.18 5.97
C MET A 176 -3.38 -2.43 5.93
N SER A 177 -2.91 -3.58 6.43
CA SER A 177 -3.68 -4.83 6.42
C SER A 177 -3.32 -5.76 7.58
N ASP A 178 -4.23 -6.67 7.91
CA ASP A 178 -3.97 -7.70 8.91
C ASP A 178 -2.92 -8.71 8.44
N HIS A 179 -2.76 -8.92 7.13
CA HIS A 179 -1.67 -9.71 6.57
C HIS A 179 -0.29 -9.18 7.01
N VAL A 180 -0.09 -7.86 6.93
CA VAL A 180 1.15 -7.21 7.39
C VAL A 180 1.27 -7.27 8.92
N ARG A 181 0.17 -7.11 9.65
CA ARG A 181 0.16 -7.23 11.11
C ARG A 181 0.56 -8.63 11.57
N THR A 182 0.04 -9.67 10.91
CA THR A 182 0.41 -11.06 11.16
C THR A 182 1.91 -11.27 10.94
N SER A 183 2.47 -10.79 9.83
CA SER A 183 3.91 -10.88 9.57
C SER A 183 4.74 -10.13 10.62
N LEU A 184 4.35 -8.94 11.06
CA LEU A 184 5.03 -8.23 12.15
C LEU A 184 5.10 -9.07 13.42
N HIS A 185 4.02 -9.74 13.76
CA HIS A 185 3.96 -10.61 14.94
C HIS A 185 4.77 -11.90 14.74
N ASP A 186 4.48 -12.66 13.69
CA ASP A 186 4.99 -14.03 13.52
C ASP A 186 6.44 -14.05 13.03
N ASP A 187 6.83 -13.14 12.11
CA ASP A 187 8.16 -13.14 11.49
C ASP A 187 9.15 -12.22 12.22
N TYR A 188 8.65 -11.11 12.78
CA TYR A 188 9.51 -10.10 13.41
C TYR A 188 9.42 -10.07 14.94
N GLY A 189 8.45 -10.76 15.54
CA GLY A 189 8.28 -10.84 16.99
C GLY A 189 7.78 -9.52 17.61
N VAL A 190 7.06 -8.71 16.86
CA VAL A 190 6.46 -7.47 17.36
C VAL A 190 5.19 -7.80 18.14
N GLU A 191 5.08 -7.28 19.37
CA GLU A 191 3.90 -7.47 20.19
C GLU A 191 2.63 -6.88 19.55
N ASN A 192 1.51 -7.59 19.66
CA ASN A 192 0.23 -7.13 19.12
C ASN A 192 -0.24 -5.78 19.70
N SER A 193 0.11 -5.48 20.94
CA SER A 193 -0.15 -4.20 21.63
C SER A 193 0.52 -3.01 20.95
N ARG A 194 1.61 -3.25 20.22
CA ARG A 194 2.40 -2.23 19.48
C ARG A 194 2.00 -2.10 18.03
N THR A 195 0.95 -2.77 17.59
CA THR A 195 0.51 -2.74 16.18
C THR A 195 -0.98 -2.45 16.04
N SER A 196 -1.38 -1.70 15.02
CA SER A 196 -2.78 -1.43 14.70
C SER A 196 -3.02 -1.46 13.20
N THR A 197 -4.05 -2.20 12.77
CA THR A 197 -4.50 -2.17 11.38
C THR A 197 -5.39 -0.94 11.17
N VAL A 198 -4.87 0.02 10.41
CA VAL A 198 -5.57 1.28 10.13
C VAL A 198 -6.06 1.38 8.69
N ASN A 199 -5.62 0.46 7.82
CA ASN A 199 -5.86 0.44 6.37
C ASN A 199 -5.16 1.60 5.64
N ALA A 200 -5.55 1.87 4.39
CA ALA A 200 -5.23 3.08 3.63
C ALA A 200 -6.50 3.62 2.96
N GLY A 201 -6.55 4.91 2.75
CA GLY A 201 -7.71 5.56 2.12
C GLY A 201 -7.69 5.45 0.59
N SER A 202 -8.85 5.57 -0.03
CA SER A 202 -8.97 5.72 -1.47
C SER A 202 -8.26 7.00 -1.94
N ASN A 203 -7.51 6.91 -3.04
CA ASN A 203 -6.94 8.09 -3.70
C ASN A 203 -7.95 8.77 -4.65
N ILE A 204 -9.09 8.17 -4.82
CA ILE A 204 -10.21 8.67 -5.61
C ILE A 204 -11.29 9.11 -4.62
N ASP A 205 -11.98 10.20 -4.93
CA ASP A 205 -13.11 10.67 -4.13
C ASP A 205 -14.16 9.56 -4.01
N THR A 206 -14.57 9.26 -2.78
CA THR A 206 -15.63 8.29 -2.49
C THR A 206 -17.02 8.87 -2.65
N THR A 207 -17.15 10.17 -2.93
CA THR A 207 -18.44 10.79 -3.31
C THR A 207 -18.89 10.18 -4.63
N PRO A 208 -20.00 9.44 -4.68
CA PRO A 208 -20.40 8.73 -5.87
C PRO A 208 -20.69 9.71 -7.00
N ALA A 209 -19.89 9.68 -8.06
CA ALA A 209 -20.40 10.13 -9.34
C ALA A 209 -21.64 9.29 -9.69
N PRO A 210 -22.69 9.90 -10.27
CA PRO A 210 -23.78 9.10 -10.82
C PRO A 210 -23.19 7.99 -11.70
N LEU A 211 -23.62 6.75 -11.52
CA LEU A 211 -23.26 5.69 -12.44
C LEU A 211 -23.70 6.14 -13.83
N GLU A 212 -22.75 6.57 -14.66
CA GLU A 212 -23.01 6.90 -16.05
C GLU A 212 -23.32 5.60 -16.75
N ASN A 213 -24.54 5.44 -17.16
CA ASN A 213 -25.07 4.31 -17.90
C ASN A 213 -25.16 2.98 -17.13
N ASP A 214 -25.88 2.09 -17.75
CA ASP A 214 -26.08 0.68 -17.46
C ASP A 214 -24.74 -0.13 -17.54
N GLY A 215 -23.67 0.39 -16.89
CA GLY A 215 -22.30 -0.11 -16.97
C GLY A 215 -22.18 -1.60 -16.64
N PHE A 216 -23.07 -2.11 -15.77
CA PHE A 216 -23.10 -3.54 -15.43
C PHE A 216 -23.56 -4.43 -16.60
N ARG A 217 -24.24 -3.91 -17.63
CA ARG A 217 -24.70 -4.66 -18.81
C ARG A 217 -23.74 -4.62 -20.00
N ASN A 218 -22.73 -3.74 -19.99
CA ASN A 218 -21.79 -3.59 -21.10
C ASN A 218 -20.71 -4.69 -21.14
N ARG A 219 -20.67 -5.59 -20.18
CA ARG A 219 -19.77 -6.75 -20.09
C ARG A 219 -18.29 -6.39 -20.19
N THR A 220 -17.92 -5.26 -19.61
CA THR A 220 -16.54 -4.76 -19.61
C THR A 220 -15.87 -5.08 -18.29
N ILE A 221 -14.77 -5.84 -18.35
CA ILE A 221 -13.87 -6.14 -17.26
C ILE A 221 -12.71 -5.14 -17.31
N VAL A 222 -12.39 -4.48 -16.22
CA VAL A 222 -11.22 -3.62 -16.14
C VAL A 222 -10.14 -4.26 -15.26
N PHE A 223 -8.89 -4.21 -15.75
CA PHE A 223 -7.68 -4.56 -15.01
C PHE A 223 -6.84 -3.30 -14.82
N ILE A 224 -6.29 -3.09 -13.61
CA ILE A 224 -5.43 -1.94 -13.29
C ILE A 224 -4.14 -2.43 -12.66
N GLY A 225 -3.01 -2.24 -13.35
CA GLY A 225 -1.71 -2.65 -12.84
C GLY A 225 -0.54 -2.23 -13.72
N LEU A 226 0.58 -1.85 -13.10
CA LEU A 226 1.82 -1.49 -13.80
C LEU A 226 2.70 -2.71 -14.09
N ASP A 227 2.61 -3.71 -13.23
CA ASP A 227 3.40 -4.94 -13.29
C ASP A 227 2.49 -6.09 -13.71
N TRP A 228 2.56 -6.43 -14.97
CA TRP A 228 1.69 -7.41 -15.61
C TRP A 228 1.79 -8.80 -14.99
N GLU A 229 3.03 -9.29 -14.78
CA GLU A 229 3.28 -10.63 -14.26
C GLU A 229 2.86 -10.75 -12.79
N ARG A 230 3.31 -9.83 -11.94
CA ARG A 230 2.98 -9.82 -10.52
C ARG A 230 1.47 -9.65 -10.28
N LYS A 231 0.79 -8.88 -11.13
CA LYS A 231 -0.66 -8.64 -11.03
C LYS A 231 -1.52 -9.75 -11.67
N GLY A 232 -0.88 -10.85 -12.12
CA GLY A 232 -1.58 -12.03 -12.60
C GLY A 232 -2.17 -11.89 -14.00
N GLY A 233 -1.60 -11.01 -14.82
CA GLY A 233 -2.05 -10.78 -16.18
C GLY A 233 -2.15 -12.03 -17.05
N PRO A 234 -1.15 -12.92 -17.06
CA PRO A 234 -1.24 -14.20 -17.81
C PRO A 234 -2.43 -15.06 -17.38
N THR A 235 -2.69 -15.17 -16.08
CA THR A 235 -3.85 -15.87 -15.53
C THR A 235 -5.16 -15.24 -15.98
N LEU A 236 -5.20 -13.88 -16.01
CA LEU A 236 -6.36 -13.13 -16.50
C LEU A 236 -6.64 -13.42 -17.98
N LEU A 237 -5.63 -13.41 -18.84
CA LEU A 237 -5.86 -13.70 -20.26
C LEU A 237 -6.38 -15.12 -20.47
N ALA A 238 -5.78 -16.11 -19.82
CA ALA A 238 -6.24 -17.50 -19.90
C ALA A 238 -7.68 -17.68 -19.39
N ALA A 239 -8.06 -16.95 -18.35
CA ALA A 239 -9.44 -16.92 -17.85
C ALA A 239 -10.39 -16.19 -18.79
N PHE A 240 -9.96 -15.08 -19.39
CA PHE A 240 -10.75 -14.30 -20.30
C PHE A 240 -11.04 -15.04 -21.62
N GLU A 241 -10.08 -15.77 -22.16
CA GLU A 241 -10.31 -16.65 -23.33
C GLU A 241 -11.38 -17.71 -23.06
N ARG A 242 -11.36 -18.31 -21.86
CA ARG A 242 -12.39 -19.26 -21.40
C ARG A 242 -13.76 -18.58 -21.28
N LEU A 243 -13.79 -17.40 -20.67
CA LEU A 243 -15.01 -16.61 -20.49
C LEU A 243 -15.66 -16.30 -21.85
N ARG A 244 -14.86 -15.90 -22.85
CA ARG A 244 -15.38 -15.52 -24.17
C ARG A 244 -15.97 -16.69 -24.97
N ALA A 245 -15.64 -17.91 -24.63
CA ALA A 245 -16.32 -19.05 -25.23
C ALA A 245 -17.81 -19.09 -24.88
N ASP A 246 -18.17 -18.65 -23.64
CA ASP A 246 -19.55 -18.60 -23.15
C ASP A 246 -20.18 -17.20 -23.34
N VAL A 247 -19.38 -16.14 -23.32
CA VAL A 247 -19.79 -14.71 -23.39
C VAL A 247 -18.97 -14.01 -24.48
N PRO A 248 -19.28 -14.19 -25.77
CA PRO A 248 -18.45 -13.73 -26.90
C PRO A 248 -18.26 -12.21 -26.98
N ASP A 249 -19.19 -11.44 -26.43
CA ASP A 249 -19.20 -9.97 -26.38
C ASP A 249 -18.51 -9.39 -25.14
N ALA A 250 -17.94 -10.23 -24.26
CA ALA A 250 -17.14 -9.76 -23.14
C ALA A 250 -15.91 -8.99 -23.63
N ARG A 251 -15.58 -7.89 -22.92
CA ARG A 251 -14.45 -7.02 -23.19
C ARG A 251 -13.52 -6.95 -21.98
N LEU A 252 -12.20 -6.91 -22.24
CA LEU A 252 -11.17 -6.71 -21.21
C LEU A 252 -10.37 -5.46 -21.51
N VAL A 253 -10.38 -4.51 -20.59
CA VAL A 253 -9.63 -3.26 -20.66
C VAL A 253 -8.47 -3.32 -19.66
N ILE A 254 -7.25 -3.16 -20.17
CA ILE A 254 -6.01 -3.24 -19.40
C ILE A 254 -5.42 -1.85 -19.26
N LEU A 255 -5.33 -1.35 -18.03
CA LEU A 255 -4.77 -0.06 -17.68
C LEU A 255 -3.46 -0.22 -16.90
N GLY A 256 -2.43 0.54 -17.25
CA GLY A 256 -1.14 0.59 -16.58
C GLY A 256 -0.01 -0.12 -17.30
N CYS A 257 -0.30 -1.15 -18.09
CA CYS A 257 0.67 -1.90 -18.87
C CYS A 257 0.17 -2.17 -20.31
N GLN A 258 1.08 -2.62 -21.18
CA GLN A 258 0.78 -2.97 -22.57
C GLN A 258 1.40 -4.33 -22.92
N PRO A 259 0.78 -5.44 -22.50
CA PRO A 259 1.23 -6.77 -22.89
C PRO A 259 1.05 -6.99 -24.40
N ALA A 260 1.97 -7.75 -25.01
CA ALA A 260 1.87 -8.15 -26.40
C ALA A 260 0.93 -9.37 -26.56
N GLY A 261 0.44 -9.60 -27.81
CA GLY A 261 -0.31 -10.80 -28.15
C GLY A 261 -1.69 -10.90 -27.52
N LEU A 262 -2.39 -9.78 -27.36
CA LEU A 262 -3.72 -9.76 -26.78
C LEU A 262 -4.74 -10.48 -27.66
N PRO A 263 -5.60 -11.34 -27.09
CA PRO A 263 -6.67 -11.99 -27.82
C PRO A 263 -7.79 -10.99 -28.21
N PRO A 264 -8.68 -11.37 -29.15
CA PRO A 264 -9.82 -10.54 -29.50
C PRO A 264 -10.67 -10.15 -28.27
N GLY A 265 -11.17 -8.90 -28.24
CA GLY A 265 -11.96 -8.37 -27.12
C GLY A 265 -11.11 -7.79 -25.99
N CYS A 266 -9.77 -7.82 -26.11
CA CYS A 266 -8.86 -7.17 -25.18
C CYS A 266 -8.32 -5.88 -25.77
N GLU A 267 -8.19 -4.83 -24.95
CA GLU A 267 -7.50 -3.59 -25.28
C GLU A 267 -6.60 -3.14 -24.14
N ALA A 268 -5.41 -2.63 -24.47
CA ALA A 268 -4.45 -2.15 -23.47
C ALA A 268 -4.07 -0.69 -23.74
N HIS A 269 -4.16 0.15 -22.71
CA HIS A 269 -3.95 1.58 -22.81
C HIS A 269 -2.59 2.05 -22.24
N GLY A 270 -1.80 1.13 -21.66
CA GLY A 270 -0.56 1.51 -20.99
C GLY A 270 -0.81 2.43 -19.78
N ARG A 271 0.15 3.29 -19.48
CA ARG A 271 0.00 4.27 -18.39
C ARG A 271 -0.99 5.34 -18.79
N VAL A 272 -2.04 5.49 -18.01
CA VAL A 272 -3.12 6.46 -18.19
C VAL A 272 -3.18 7.44 -17.01
N SER A 273 -3.86 8.56 -17.18
CA SER A 273 -4.13 9.51 -16.11
C SER A 273 -5.13 8.94 -15.09
N ARG A 274 -5.17 9.51 -13.88
CA ARG A 274 -6.17 9.13 -12.87
C ARG A 274 -7.59 9.40 -13.32
N GLU A 275 -7.80 10.49 -14.04
CA GLU A 275 -9.12 10.82 -14.58
C GLU A 275 -9.56 9.80 -15.63
N GLU A 276 -8.63 9.20 -16.34
CA GLU A 276 -8.95 8.12 -17.27
C GLU A 276 -9.25 6.81 -16.54
N VAL A 277 -8.52 6.50 -15.47
CA VAL A 277 -8.86 5.38 -14.58
C VAL A 277 -10.28 5.54 -14.03
N LYS A 278 -10.65 6.71 -13.51
CA LYS A 278 -12.01 7.01 -13.02
C LYS A 278 -13.06 6.79 -14.11
N ARG A 279 -12.81 7.26 -15.34
CA ARG A 279 -13.75 7.06 -16.47
C ARG A 279 -13.97 5.59 -16.78
N TRP A 280 -12.91 4.77 -16.73
CA TRP A 280 -13.04 3.34 -16.96
C TRP A 280 -13.75 2.64 -15.80
N LEU A 281 -13.44 2.98 -14.55
CA LEU A 281 -14.14 2.44 -13.38
C LEU A 281 -15.64 2.79 -13.40
N ALA A 282 -16.02 3.97 -13.87
CA ALA A 282 -17.43 4.39 -13.99
C ALA A 282 -18.21 3.66 -15.11
N ARG A 283 -17.53 3.00 -16.04
CA ARG A 283 -18.13 2.35 -17.22
C ARG A 283 -18.00 0.84 -17.22
N ALA A 284 -17.14 0.29 -16.41
CA ALA A 284 -16.91 -1.15 -16.35
C ALA A 284 -18.06 -1.89 -15.63
N SER A 285 -18.17 -3.19 -15.89
CA SER A 285 -19.09 -4.06 -15.18
C SER A 285 -18.45 -4.61 -13.89
N LEU A 286 -17.12 -4.83 -13.88
CA LEU A 286 -16.35 -5.28 -12.72
C LEU A 286 -14.85 -4.97 -12.88
N LEU A 287 -14.15 -4.90 -11.75
CA LEU A 287 -12.69 -4.94 -11.71
C LEU A 287 -12.21 -6.39 -11.53
N CYS A 288 -11.19 -6.79 -12.30
CA CYS A 288 -10.50 -8.05 -12.08
C CYS A 288 -9.02 -7.80 -11.72
N LEU A 289 -8.57 -8.35 -10.59
CA LEU A 289 -7.18 -8.24 -10.13
C LEU A 289 -6.69 -9.58 -9.56
N PRO A 290 -6.32 -10.57 -10.43
CA PRO A 290 -5.89 -11.90 -10.00
C PRO A 290 -4.41 -11.93 -9.63
N THR A 291 -4.01 -11.04 -8.75
CA THR A 291 -2.62 -10.75 -8.37
C THR A 291 -1.96 -11.92 -7.64
N ARG A 292 -0.64 -12.05 -7.79
CA ARG A 292 0.22 -13.03 -7.10
C ARG A 292 0.81 -12.47 -5.81
N VAL A 293 1.03 -11.17 -5.78
CA VAL A 293 1.55 -10.43 -4.62
C VAL A 293 0.82 -9.11 -4.51
N GLU A 294 0.14 -8.87 -3.40
CA GLU A 294 -0.62 -7.65 -3.17
C GLU A 294 -0.54 -7.19 -1.71
N PRO A 295 0.33 -6.24 -1.41
CA PRO A 295 0.45 -5.70 -0.05
C PRO A 295 -0.84 -5.08 0.48
N PHE A 296 -1.54 -4.30 -0.35
CA PHE A 296 -2.78 -3.64 0.07
C PHE A 296 -3.92 -3.78 -0.94
N GLY A 297 -3.78 -3.30 -2.17
CA GLY A 297 -4.82 -3.37 -3.20
C GLY A 297 -5.62 -2.09 -3.37
N ILE A 298 -4.92 -0.96 -3.49
CA ILE A 298 -5.56 0.35 -3.68
C ILE A 298 -6.55 0.36 -4.86
N ALA A 299 -6.28 -0.36 -5.94
CA ALA A 299 -7.19 -0.45 -7.10
C ALA A 299 -8.55 -1.07 -6.74
N VAL A 300 -8.59 -1.99 -5.78
CA VAL A 300 -9.83 -2.60 -5.27
C VAL A 300 -10.63 -1.58 -4.46
N VAL A 301 -9.96 -0.84 -3.59
CA VAL A 301 -10.58 0.26 -2.82
C VAL A 301 -11.15 1.33 -3.77
N GLU A 302 -10.40 1.68 -4.82
CA GLU A 302 -10.84 2.62 -5.86
C GLU A 302 -12.03 2.09 -6.68
N ALA A 303 -12.06 0.79 -7.01
CA ALA A 303 -13.21 0.17 -7.66
C ALA A 303 -14.47 0.24 -6.79
N PHE A 304 -14.35 -0.10 -5.52
CA PHE A 304 -15.47 0.02 -4.57
C PHE A 304 -15.94 1.47 -4.36
N ALA A 305 -15.02 2.45 -4.39
CA ALA A 305 -15.40 3.86 -4.38
C ALA A 305 -16.32 4.23 -5.56
N HIS A 306 -16.20 3.51 -6.70
CA HIS A 306 -17.06 3.64 -7.88
C HIS A 306 -18.23 2.64 -7.91
N ARG A 307 -18.55 1.96 -6.81
CA ARG A 307 -19.57 0.91 -6.73
C ARG A 307 -19.36 -0.23 -7.72
N LEU A 308 -18.10 -0.50 -8.07
CA LEU A 308 -17.75 -1.55 -9.01
C LEU A 308 -17.43 -2.83 -8.23
N PRO A 309 -18.10 -3.97 -8.47
CA PRO A 309 -17.77 -5.23 -7.85
C PRO A 309 -16.40 -5.74 -8.33
N VAL A 310 -15.79 -6.65 -7.58
CA VAL A 310 -14.44 -7.11 -7.88
C VAL A 310 -14.33 -8.63 -7.92
N VAL A 311 -13.41 -9.13 -8.75
CA VAL A 311 -12.91 -10.52 -8.71
C VAL A 311 -11.42 -10.45 -8.50
N VAL A 312 -10.93 -10.99 -7.37
CA VAL A 312 -9.52 -10.84 -6.97
C VAL A 312 -8.97 -12.16 -6.39
N SER A 313 -7.65 -12.29 -6.36
CA SER A 313 -7.01 -13.43 -5.70
C SER A 313 -7.19 -13.37 -4.18
N ASN A 314 -7.40 -14.53 -3.56
CA ASN A 314 -7.51 -14.69 -2.10
C ASN A 314 -6.12 -14.70 -1.44
N ILE A 315 -5.42 -13.55 -1.46
CA ILE A 315 -4.08 -13.38 -0.91
C ILE A 315 -3.89 -12.01 -0.26
N GLY A 316 -2.87 -11.89 0.58
CA GLY A 316 -2.44 -10.62 1.16
C GLY A 316 -3.56 -9.87 1.86
N ALA A 317 -3.75 -8.60 1.50
CA ALA A 317 -4.80 -7.77 2.07
C ALA A 317 -6.21 -8.03 1.52
N MET A 318 -6.35 -8.79 0.43
CA MET A 318 -7.64 -8.96 -0.28
C MET A 318 -8.78 -9.49 0.60
N PRO A 319 -8.57 -10.53 1.44
CA PRO A 319 -9.65 -11.03 2.32
C PRO A 319 -10.16 -10.02 3.35
N GLY A 320 -9.35 -9.01 3.68
CA GLY A 320 -9.77 -7.92 4.58
C GLY A 320 -10.56 -6.80 3.90
N ILE A 321 -10.40 -6.67 2.57
CA ILE A 321 -11.06 -5.62 1.77
C ILE A 321 -12.33 -6.16 1.10
N VAL A 322 -12.30 -7.41 0.64
CA VAL A 322 -13.38 -8.03 -0.14
C VAL A 322 -14.12 -9.06 0.69
N HIS A 323 -15.42 -8.84 0.89
CA HIS A 323 -16.29 -9.80 1.54
C HIS A 323 -16.80 -10.78 0.48
N GLN A 324 -16.35 -12.05 0.61
CA GLN A 324 -16.69 -13.13 -0.33
C GLN A 324 -18.20 -13.30 -0.48
N GLY A 325 -18.71 -13.19 -1.72
CA GLY A 325 -20.12 -13.37 -2.04
C GLY A 325 -21.03 -12.20 -1.66
N GLU A 326 -20.46 -11.09 -1.12
CA GLU A 326 -21.21 -9.89 -0.73
C GLU A 326 -20.75 -8.65 -1.50
N SER A 327 -19.44 -8.40 -1.58
CA SER A 327 -18.88 -7.25 -2.31
C SER A 327 -18.01 -7.65 -3.50
N GLY A 328 -17.61 -8.91 -3.58
CA GLY A 328 -16.78 -9.46 -4.65
C GLY A 328 -16.59 -10.97 -4.51
N LEU A 329 -15.74 -11.50 -5.39
CA LEU A 329 -15.37 -12.91 -5.39
C LEU A 329 -13.86 -13.05 -5.20
N LEU A 330 -13.47 -13.88 -4.24
CA LEU A 330 -12.11 -14.27 -3.96
C LEU A 330 -11.83 -15.62 -4.64
N VAL A 331 -10.77 -15.69 -5.44
CA VAL A 331 -10.37 -16.90 -6.16
C VAL A 331 -8.95 -17.33 -5.77
N PRO A 332 -8.57 -18.60 -5.89
CA PRO A 332 -7.18 -19.01 -5.72
C PRO A 332 -6.27 -18.25 -6.70
N PRO A 333 -5.06 -17.84 -6.29
CA PRO A 333 -4.09 -17.28 -7.22
C PRO A 333 -3.69 -18.33 -8.28
N ASP A 334 -3.33 -17.86 -9.48
CA ASP A 334 -2.90 -18.67 -10.61
C ASP A 334 -3.87 -19.78 -11.06
N ASP A 335 -5.16 -19.64 -10.74
CA ASP A 335 -6.24 -20.53 -11.19
C ASP A 335 -7.12 -19.86 -12.26
N PRO A 336 -6.83 -20.02 -13.56
CA PRO A 336 -7.63 -19.41 -14.62
C PRO A 336 -9.02 -20.05 -14.77
N VAL A 337 -9.24 -21.25 -14.25
CA VAL A 337 -10.55 -21.92 -14.32
C VAL A 337 -11.49 -21.33 -13.28
N ALA A 338 -11.05 -21.23 -12.03
CA ALA A 338 -11.82 -20.58 -10.97
C ALA A 338 -12.06 -19.10 -11.28
N LEU A 339 -11.03 -18.41 -11.84
CA LEU A 339 -11.17 -17.01 -12.25
C LEU A 339 -12.21 -16.84 -13.35
N ALA A 340 -12.21 -17.68 -14.40
CA ALA A 340 -13.19 -17.64 -15.48
C ALA A 340 -14.62 -17.86 -14.96
N ALA A 341 -14.79 -18.82 -14.05
CA ALA A 341 -16.09 -19.09 -13.42
C ALA A 341 -16.61 -17.88 -12.63
N ALA A 342 -15.75 -17.25 -11.82
CA ALA A 342 -16.09 -16.06 -11.04
C ALA A 342 -16.41 -14.84 -11.94
N LEU A 343 -15.63 -14.64 -13.00
CA LEU A 343 -15.90 -13.59 -13.98
C LEU A 343 -17.24 -13.81 -14.68
N ARG A 344 -17.54 -15.03 -15.10
CA ARG A 344 -18.81 -15.39 -15.72
C ARG A 344 -19.99 -15.16 -14.78
N GLU A 345 -19.87 -15.56 -13.52
CA GLU A 345 -20.91 -15.40 -12.50
C GLU A 345 -21.34 -13.93 -12.36
N LEU A 346 -20.40 -12.99 -12.35
CA LEU A 346 -20.73 -11.57 -12.23
C LEU A 346 -21.16 -10.96 -13.57
N ILE A 347 -20.43 -11.21 -14.66
CA ILE A 347 -20.64 -10.50 -15.92
C ILE A 347 -21.96 -10.87 -16.61
N THR A 348 -22.56 -12.00 -16.22
CA THR A 348 -23.88 -12.44 -16.70
C THR A 348 -25.04 -12.06 -15.78
N ASP A 349 -24.75 -11.47 -14.61
CA ASP A 349 -25.77 -11.03 -13.62
C ASP A 349 -25.53 -9.56 -13.23
N PRO A 350 -26.04 -8.60 -14.02
CA PRO A 350 -25.91 -7.17 -13.74
C PRO A 350 -26.47 -6.74 -12.38
N GLU A 351 -27.54 -7.37 -11.92
CA GLU A 351 -28.16 -7.08 -10.63
C GLU A 351 -27.26 -7.49 -9.47
N LYS A 352 -26.58 -8.64 -9.61
CA LYS A 352 -25.56 -9.09 -8.66
C LYS A 352 -24.36 -8.16 -8.64
N CYS A 353 -23.88 -7.72 -9.82
CA CYS A 353 -22.84 -6.71 -9.94
C CYS A 353 -23.21 -5.45 -9.16
N GLN A 354 -24.42 -4.93 -9.34
CA GLN A 354 -24.88 -3.74 -8.64
C GLN A 354 -24.90 -3.96 -7.12
N ARG A 355 -25.51 -5.04 -6.64
CA ARG A 355 -25.58 -5.34 -5.20
C ARG A 355 -24.17 -5.44 -4.57
N PHE A 356 -23.25 -6.14 -5.24
CA PHE A 356 -21.89 -6.29 -4.75
C PHE A 356 -21.11 -4.97 -4.76
N GLY A 357 -21.27 -4.18 -5.80
CA GLY A 357 -20.68 -2.85 -5.90
C GLY A 357 -21.18 -1.92 -4.80
N GLU A 358 -22.47 -1.91 -4.51
CA GLU A 358 -23.06 -1.11 -3.42
C GLU A 358 -22.56 -1.55 -2.04
N ALA A 359 -22.47 -2.86 -1.79
CA ALA A 359 -21.92 -3.40 -0.54
C ALA A 359 -20.44 -3.02 -0.37
N GLY A 360 -19.63 -3.15 -1.43
CA GLY A 360 -18.22 -2.74 -1.43
C GLY A 360 -18.07 -1.24 -1.19
N HIS A 361 -18.89 -0.42 -1.82
CA HIS A 361 -18.90 1.03 -1.62
C HIS A 361 -19.23 1.40 -0.16
N ALA A 362 -20.27 0.83 0.42
CA ALA A 362 -20.62 1.07 1.82
C ALA A 362 -19.47 0.70 2.77
N HIS A 363 -18.78 -0.41 2.49
CA HIS A 363 -17.61 -0.84 3.26
C HIS A 363 -16.44 0.14 3.16
N VAL A 364 -16.11 0.60 1.95
CA VAL A 364 -15.01 1.54 1.70
C VAL A 364 -15.30 2.91 2.31
N CYS A 365 -16.50 3.45 2.15
CA CYS A 365 -16.89 4.72 2.76
C CYS A 365 -16.76 4.72 4.29
N LYS A 366 -16.93 3.57 4.92
CA LYS A 366 -16.84 3.43 6.38
C LYS A 366 -15.41 3.24 6.88
N HIS A 367 -14.57 2.49 6.14
CA HIS A 367 -13.31 1.97 6.68
C HIS A 367 -12.05 2.40 5.92
N TYR A 368 -12.19 2.85 4.66
CA TYR A 368 -11.10 3.12 3.73
C TYR A 368 -11.13 4.55 3.16
N THR A 369 -11.64 5.49 3.94
CA THR A 369 -11.43 6.93 3.67
C THR A 369 -10.17 7.39 4.39
N TRP A 370 -9.52 8.43 3.88
CA TRP A 370 -8.34 8.98 4.54
C TRP A 370 -8.65 9.56 5.92
N GLU A 371 -9.86 10.10 6.11
CA GLU A 371 -10.35 10.59 7.39
C GLU A 371 -10.49 9.46 8.42
N ALA A 372 -11.04 8.30 8.00
CA ALA A 372 -11.15 7.13 8.86
C ALA A 372 -9.77 6.57 9.24
N VAL A 373 -8.83 6.54 8.30
CA VAL A 373 -7.43 6.15 8.52
C VAL A 373 -6.75 7.13 9.48
N GLY A 374 -6.87 8.44 9.23
CA GLY A 374 -6.30 9.49 10.08
C GLY A 374 -6.83 9.42 11.51
N ALA A 375 -8.13 9.20 11.69
CA ALA A 375 -8.73 9.04 13.01
C ALA A 375 -8.17 7.84 13.79
N LYS A 376 -7.97 6.69 13.13
CA LYS A 376 -7.34 5.51 13.74
C LYS A 376 -5.87 5.77 14.11
N ILE A 377 -5.11 6.41 13.22
CA ILE A 377 -3.71 6.79 13.48
C ILE A 377 -3.64 7.74 14.67
N ARG A 378 -4.49 8.77 14.71
CA ARG A 378 -4.58 9.70 15.82
C ARG A 378 -4.84 8.98 17.13
N ALA A 379 -5.86 8.14 17.18
CA ALA A 379 -6.22 7.40 18.39
C ALA A 379 -5.05 6.53 18.89
N GLY A 380 -4.34 5.86 17.99
CA GLY A 380 -3.18 5.03 18.35
C GLY A 380 -2.00 5.86 18.86
N ILE A 381 -1.69 7.00 18.22
CA ILE A 381 -0.64 7.93 18.69
C ILE A 381 -0.98 8.48 20.08
N GLU A 382 -2.21 8.99 20.26
CA GLU A 382 -2.64 9.54 21.55
C GLU A 382 -2.63 8.52 22.68
N ALA A 383 -3.10 7.29 22.43
CA ALA A 383 -3.07 6.21 23.40
C ALA A 383 -1.62 5.87 23.81
N THR A 384 -0.74 5.76 22.81
CA THR A 384 0.67 5.45 23.02
C THR A 384 1.42 6.54 23.78
N LEU A 385 1.14 7.81 23.50
CA LEU A 385 1.79 8.94 24.18
C LEU A 385 1.34 9.12 25.63
N ARG A 386 0.14 8.64 26.00
CA ARG A 386 -0.35 8.65 27.38
C ARG A 386 0.33 7.58 28.26
N THR A 387 0.79 6.49 27.66
CA THR A 387 1.46 5.40 28.38
C THR A 387 2.92 5.77 28.59
N PRO A 388 3.46 5.80 29.82
CA PRO A 388 4.88 6.06 30.04
C PRO A 388 5.78 5.08 29.28
N ALA A 389 6.94 5.53 28.82
CA ALA A 389 7.93 4.65 28.22
C ALA A 389 8.48 3.72 29.32
N GLY A 390 8.18 2.42 29.26
CA GLY A 390 8.68 1.42 30.22
C GLY A 390 7.65 0.87 31.21
N ALA A 391 6.34 1.02 30.93
CA ALA A 391 5.30 0.29 31.65
C ALA A 391 5.03 -1.10 31.02
#